data_b8f8209ec976a5c26fea1713043c105e
#
_entry.id   b8f8209ec976a5c26fea1713043c105e
#
_cell.length_a   1.000
_cell.length_b   1.000
_cell.length_c   1.000
_cell.angle_alpha   90.00
_cell.angle_beta   90.00
_cell.angle_gamma   90.00
#
_symmetry.space_group_name_H-M   'P 1'
#
loop_
_entity.id
_entity.type
_entity.pdbx_description
1 polymer ?
#
loop_
_entity_poly.entity_id
_entity_poly.type
_entity_poly.pdbx_seq_one_letter_code
_entity_poly.pdbx_strand_id
1 'polypeptide(L)'
;SLVAAAGISIIPRHVMGGTNFIPPSDQLTKAVIGVGGMGQGHLDYEGTRLLAICDADANHLSSTLQKVGSGVKGYRDFREVLQRPDVDIVHIATPPHWHGLMSIMAAEAGKDVWCEKPMTRTIGEGKKVVEAMQQHGKMFRLNTWFRFKDNFYGMGTPVKKLKKVVDSGALGWPLKVTISGVTGFNWKFYWVGKENLAPQPVPAELDYNMWLGPAPEKPYHPHRVHGTFRGYWDYDGGGLGDMGQHYIDPVQYFL
;
A
#
# COMPACT_ATOMS: atom_id res chain seq x y z
N SER A 1 21.92 58.43 -0.35
CA SER A 1 20.64 57.90 0.19
C SER A 1 20.13 56.82 -0.71
N LEU A 2 20.25 55.56 -0.24
CA LEU A 2 19.61 54.41 -0.86
C LEU A 2 18.15 54.36 -0.40
N VAL A 3 17.21 54.63 -1.31
CA VAL A 3 15.79 54.39 -1.10
C VAL A 3 15.55 52.88 -1.34
N ALA A 4 15.36 52.10 -0.28
CA ALA A 4 14.91 50.74 -0.39
C ALA A 4 13.43 50.75 -0.84
N ALA A 5 13.16 50.35 -2.08
CA ALA A 5 11.79 50.12 -2.56
C ALA A 5 11.24 48.88 -1.85
N ALA A 6 10.35 49.07 -0.90
CA ALA A 6 9.58 47.97 -0.30
C ALA A 6 8.57 47.48 -1.35
N GLY A 7 8.91 46.39 -2.02
CA GLY A 7 7.97 45.72 -2.94
C GLY A 7 6.82 45.08 -2.16
N ILE A 8 5.60 45.43 -2.46
CA ILE A 8 4.41 44.75 -1.93
C ILE A 8 4.29 43.41 -2.66
N SER A 9 4.52 42.30 -1.92
CA SER A 9 4.27 40.97 -2.45
C SER A 9 2.83 40.56 -2.15
N ILE A 10 2.04 40.35 -3.19
CA ILE A 10 0.65 39.84 -3.06
C ILE A 10 0.75 38.32 -3.12
N ILE A 11 0.58 37.68 -1.97
CA ILE A 11 0.53 36.22 -1.89
C ILE A 11 -0.94 35.79 -2.06
N PRO A 12 -1.26 34.97 -3.07
CA PRO A 12 -2.63 34.48 -3.27
C PRO A 12 -3.13 33.69 -2.05
N ARG A 13 -4.42 33.83 -1.72
CA ARG A 13 -5.02 33.24 -0.51
C ARG A 13 -4.86 31.71 -0.43
N HIS A 14 -4.87 31.01 -1.56
CA HIS A 14 -4.65 29.56 -1.63
C HIS A 14 -3.24 29.12 -1.25
N VAL A 15 -2.27 30.03 -1.21
CA VAL A 15 -0.89 29.77 -0.77
C VAL A 15 -0.72 29.98 0.74
N MET A 16 -1.58 30.82 1.34
CA MET A 16 -1.47 31.19 2.75
C MET A 16 -2.23 30.27 3.72
N GLY A 17 -3.05 29.34 3.19
CA GLY A 17 -3.93 28.53 4.02
C GLY A 17 -5.11 29.29 4.62
N GLY A 18 -6.00 28.61 5.30
CA GLY A 18 -7.17 29.19 5.97
C GLY A 18 -8.24 28.14 6.22
N THR A 19 -9.40 28.56 6.71
CA THR A 19 -10.47 27.70 7.23
C THR A 19 -10.94 26.57 6.31
N ASN A 20 -10.59 26.59 5.01
CA ASN A 20 -10.90 25.57 4.02
C ASN A 20 -9.74 25.32 3.02
N PHE A 21 -8.53 25.77 3.35
CA PHE A 21 -7.38 25.62 2.47
C PHE A 21 -6.15 25.18 3.27
N ILE A 22 -5.62 24.00 2.97
CA ILE A 22 -4.30 23.59 3.44
C ILE A 22 -3.28 24.23 2.48
N PRO A 23 -2.34 25.07 2.98
CA PRO A 23 -1.31 25.63 2.11
C PRO A 23 -0.48 24.51 1.50
N PRO A 24 0.06 24.68 0.29
CA PRO A 24 0.88 23.65 -0.36
C PRO A 24 2.08 23.19 0.46
N SER A 25 2.61 24.06 1.35
CA SER A 25 3.69 23.72 2.30
C SER A 25 3.28 22.76 3.39
N ASP A 26 2.01 22.70 3.73
CA ASP A 26 1.46 21.88 4.82
C ASP A 26 0.79 20.59 4.29
N GLN A 27 0.66 20.46 2.96
CA GLN A 27 0.21 19.23 2.32
C GLN A 27 1.31 18.18 2.36
N LEU A 28 1.00 17.03 2.96
CA LEU A 28 1.87 15.86 2.84
C LEU A 28 1.98 15.42 1.38
N THR A 29 3.18 15.15 0.95
CA THR A 29 3.46 14.67 -0.41
C THR A 29 3.65 13.17 -0.42
N LYS A 30 3.16 12.52 -1.47
CA LYS A 30 3.25 11.07 -1.56
C LYS A 30 3.71 10.56 -2.92
N ALA A 31 4.21 9.32 -2.87
CA ALA A 31 4.40 8.48 -4.04
C ALA A 31 3.68 7.14 -3.86
N VAL A 32 3.29 6.50 -4.97
CA VAL A 32 2.67 5.17 -4.96
C VAL A 32 3.56 4.21 -5.74
N ILE A 33 3.96 3.12 -5.08
CA ILE A 33 4.79 2.04 -5.65
C ILE A 33 3.91 0.81 -5.84
N GLY A 34 3.79 0.34 -7.08
CA GLY A 34 2.85 -0.69 -7.50
C GLY A 34 1.49 -0.09 -7.85
N VAL A 35 1.26 0.23 -9.13
CA VAL A 35 0.04 0.90 -9.61
C VAL A 35 -0.82 0.02 -10.52
N GLY A 36 -0.59 -1.30 -10.50
CA GLY A 36 -1.37 -2.25 -11.29
C GLY A 36 -2.81 -2.42 -10.79
N GLY A 37 -2.98 -2.97 -9.59
CA GLY A 37 -4.29 -3.29 -9.00
C GLY A 37 -4.66 -2.38 -7.84
N MET A 38 -4.34 -2.83 -6.61
CA MET A 38 -4.69 -2.11 -5.37
C MET A 38 -4.11 -0.71 -5.30
N GLY A 39 -2.93 -0.47 -5.89
CA GLY A 39 -2.31 0.84 -5.93
C GLY A 39 -3.15 1.93 -6.60
N GLN A 40 -4.09 1.57 -7.48
CA GLN A 40 -5.04 2.54 -8.05
C GLN A 40 -5.90 3.21 -6.96
N GLY A 41 -6.24 2.50 -5.89
CA GLY A 41 -6.97 3.05 -4.74
C GLY A 41 -6.14 3.97 -3.85
N HIS A 42 -4.82 4.02 -4.05
CA HIS A 42 -3.90 4.87 -3.30
C HIS A 42 -3.57 6.20 -3.99
N LEU A 43 -4.02 6.41 -5.22
CA LEU A 43 -3.69 7.60 -6.00
C LEU A 43 -4.32 8.86 -5.43
N ASP A 44 -5.56 8.77 -4.99
CA ASP A 44 -6.34 9.90 -4.48
C ASP A 44 -6.68 9.69 -2.99
N TYR A 45 -5.98 10.43 -2.12
CA TYR A 45 -6.25 10.50 -0.68
C TYR A 45 -6.33 11.96 -0.25
N GLU A 46 -7.39 12.30 0.46
CA GLU A 46 -7.60 13.63 0.99
C GLU A 46 -6.41 14.10 1.86
N GLY A 47 -6.02 15.36 1.70
CA GLY A 47 -4.90 15.95 2.44
C GLY A 47 -3.50 15.57 1.95
N THR A 48 -3.38 14.79 0.86
CA THR A 48 -2.08 14.44 0.27
C THR A 48 -1.98 14.85 -1.19
N ARG A 49 -0.77 15.18 -1.63
CA ARG A 49 -0.44 15.49 -3.02
C ARG A 49 0.42 14.38 -3.63
N LEU A 50 -0.08 13.76 -4.70
CA LEU A 50 0.66 12.75 -5.44
C LEU A 50 1.74 13.41 -6.31
N LEU A 51 3.01 13.03 -6.10
CA LEU A 51 4.16 13.53 -6.86
C LEU A 51 4.79 12.50 -7.78
N ALA A 52 4.67 11.23 -7.43
CA ALA A 52 5.30 10.17 -8.19
C ALA A 52 4.49 8.87 -8.15
N ILE A 53 4.64 8.08 -9.19
CA ILE A 53 4.19 6.68 -9.24
C ILE A 53 5.31 5.80 -9.76
N CYS A 54 5.32 4.53 -9.32
CA CYS A 54 6.31 3.56 -9.75
C CYS A 54 5.66 2.20 -10.04
N ASP A 55 6.05 1.58 -11.14
CA ASP A 55 5.68 0.18 -11.43
C ASP A 55 6.76 -0.47 -12.31
N ALA A 56 7.05 -1.73 -12.06
CA ALA A 56 7.97 -2.53 -12.89
C ALA A 56 7.38 -2.84 -14.29
N ASP A 57 6.06 -2.73 -14.44
CA ASP A 57 5.35 -2.88 -15.72
C ASP A 57 5.08 -1.51 -16.35
N ALA A 58 5.62 -1.30 -17.56
CA ALA A 58 5.48 -0.04 -18.28
C ALA A 58 4.03 0.25 -18.69
N ASN A 59 3.20 -0.78 -18.90
CA ASN A 59 1.79 -0.60 -19.24
C ASN A 59 0.99 -0.11 -18.04
N HIS A 60 1.23 -0.66 -16.85
CA HIS A 60 0.63 -0.15 -15.61
C HIS A 60 1.03 1.30 -15.37
N LEU A 61 2.33 1.59 -15.53
CA LEU A 61 2.87 2.93 -15.33
C LEU A 61 2.26 3.94 -16.31
N SER A 62 2.29 3.65 -17.62
CA SER A 62 1.79 4.57 -18.65
C SER A 62 0.28 4.82 -18.54
N SER A 63 -0.50 3.77 -18.32
CA SER A 63 -1.96 3.90 -18.14
C SER A 63 -2.32 4.73 -16.91
N THR A 64 -1.53 4.59 -15.84
CA THR A 64 -1.76 5.38 -14.62
C THR A 64 -1.33 6.83 -14.79
N LEU A 65 -0.21 7.11 -15.47
CA LEU A 65 0.22 8.47 -15.78
C LEU A 65 -0.84 9.24 -16.60
N GLN A 66 -1.50 8.58 -17.56
CA GLN A 66 -2.60 9.18 -18.32
C GLN A 66 -3.77 9.60 -17.41
N LYS A 67 -4.04 8.87 -16.34
CA LYS A 67 -5.14 9.19 -15.40
C LYS A 67 -4.79 10.32 -14.44
N VAL A 68 -3.56 10.34 -13.92
CA VAL A 68 -3.17 11.29 -12.86
C VAL A 68 -2.68 12.63 -13.40
N GLY A 69 -2.38 12.73 -14.69
CA GLY A 69 -2.01 13.98 -15.37
C GLY A 69 -0.53 14.36 -15.26
N SER A 70 -0.17 15.49 -15.84
CA SER A 70 1.22 15.91 -16.10
C SER A 70 2.04 16.32 -14.87
N GLY A 71 1.40 16.50 -13.72
CA GLY A 71 2.08 16.89 -12.47
C GLY A 71 2.75 15.73 -11.73
N VAL A 72 2.55 14.49 -12.19
CA VAL A 72 3.05 13.28 -11.53
C VAL A 72 4.15 12.64 -12.36
N LYS A 73 5.30 12.34 -11.72
CA LYS A 73 6.42 11.68 -12.41
C LYS A 73 6.34 10.15 -12.28
N GLY A 74 6.56 9.46 -13.39
CA GLY A 74 6.62 7.99 -13.44
C GLY A 74 8.04 7.46 -13.31
N TYR A 75 8.18 6.32 -12.61
CA TYR A 75 9.45 5.62 -12.40
C TYR A 75 9.27 4.12 -12.64
N ARG A 76 10.31 3.46 -13.08
CA ARG A 76 10.36 1.99 -13.18
C ARG A 76 11.11 1.35 -12.02
N ASP A 77 11.96 2.11 -11.36
CA ASP A 77 12.73 1.70 -10.19
C ASP A 77 12.25 2.50 -8.96
N PHE A 78 11.74 1.80 -7.96
CA PHE A 78 11.25 2.43 -6.73
C PHE A 78 12.35 3.12 -5.93
N ARG A 79 13.62 2.72 -6.09
CA ARG A 79 14.75 3.35 -5.41
C ARG A 79 14.92 4.81 -5.83
N GLU A 80 14.61 5.14 -7.08
CA GLU A 80 14.58 6.53 -7.53
C GLU A 80 13.49 7.35 -6.85
N VAL A 81 12.35 6.73 -6.54
CA VAL A 81 11.28 7.38 -5.76
C VAL A 81 11.75 7.67 -4.33
N LEU A 82 12.44 6.71 -3.70
CA LEU A 82 12.94 6.86 -2.33
C LEU A 82 14.00 7.96 -2.20
N GLN A 83 14.77 8.23 -3.26
CA GLN A 83 15.78 9.30 -3.30
C GLN A 83 15.19 10.71 -3.43
N ARG A 84 13.90 10.86 -3.69
CA ARG A 84 13.25 12.16 -3.83
C ARG A 84 13.07 12.84 -2.47
N PRO A 85 13.69 14.02 -2.25
CA PRO A 85 13.57 14.75 -0.97
C PRO A 85 12.18 15.37 -0.78
N ASP A 86 11.43 15.56 -1.86
CA ASP A 86 10.11 16.18 -1.87
C ASP A 86 8.96 15.19 -1.68
N VAL A 87 9.24 13.91 -1.40
CA VAL A 87 8.26 12.88 -1.06
C VAL A 87 8.31 12.59 0.44
N ASP A 88 7.20 12.79 1.14
CA ASP A 88 7.08 12.53 2.59
C ASP A 88 6.68 11.08 2.85
N ILE A 89 5.71 10.57 2.10
CA ILE A 89 5.08 9.26 2.33
C ILE A 89 5.17 8.39 1.08
N VAL A 90 5.52 7.14 1.24
CA VAL A 90 5.41 6.14 0.18
C VAL A 90 4.27 5.16 0.47
N HIS A 91 3.38 5.01 -0.50
CA HIS A 91 2.36 3.97 -0.49
C HIS A 91 2.89 2.75 -1.23
N ILE A 92 2.98 1.61 -0.56
CA ILE A 92 3.49 0.35 -1.11
C ILE A 92 2.30 -0.57 -1.37
N ALA A 93 2.03 -0.84 -2.64
CA ALA A 93 0.94 -1.70 -3.11
C ALA A 93 1.42 -2.75 -4.12
N THR A 94 2.66 -3.17 -3.96
CA THR A 94 3.31 -4.24 -4.70
C THR A 94 2.83 -5.62 -4.23
N PRO A 95 3.26 -6.73 -4.85
CA PRO A 95 3.08 -8.05 -4.25
C PRO A 95 3.79 -8.17 -2.89
N PRO A 96 3.27 -9.01 -1.95
CA PRO A 96 3.72 -9.06 -0.56
C PRO A 96 5.20 -9.37 -0.33
N HIS A 97 5.86 -10.08 -1.24
CA HIS A 97 7.30 -10.35 -1.12
C HIS A 97 8.19 -9.10 -1.14
N TRP A 98 7.65 -7.99 -1.63
CA TRP A 98 8.33 -6.70 -1.62
C TRP A 98 8.05 -5.84 -0.39
N HIS A 99 6.93 -6.06 0.31
CA HIS A 99 6.44 -5.16 1.36
C HIS A 99 7.47 -4.91 2.45
N GLY A 100 8.09 -5.97 2.99
CA GLY A 100 9.08 -5.87 4.06
C GLY A 100 10.29 -5.06 3.65
N LEU A 101 10.94 -5.46 2.55
CA LEU A 101 12.16 -4.81 2.07
C LEU A 101 11.93 -3.35 1.67
N MET A 102 10.88 -3.07 0.90
CA MET A 102 10.56 -1.69 0.51
C MET A 102 10.25 -0.81 1.71
N SER A 103 9.56 -1.34 2.73
CA SER A 103 9.25 -0.58 3.95
C SER A 103 10.51 -0.22 4.73
N ILE A 104 11.46 -1.15 4.86
CA ILE A 104 12.75 -0.90 5.51
C ILE A 104 13.53 0.17 4.74
N MET A 105 13.70 0.01 3.43
CA MET A 105 14.41 0.98 2.58
C MET A 105 13.74 2.36 2.59
N ALA A 106 12.41 2.42 2.67
CA ALA A 106 11.70 3.69 2.80
C ALA A 106 12.00 4.38 4.14
N ALA A 107 12.01 3.64 5.25
CA ALA A 107 12.40 4.18 6.56
C ALA A 107 13.83 4.72 6.55
N GLU A 108 14.79 3.97 5.99
CA GLU A 108 16.19 4.38 5.83
C GLU A 108 16.33 5.64 4.97
N ALA A 109 15.46 5.78 3.95
CA ALA A 109 15.39 6.98 3.11
C ALA A 109 14.60 8.14 3.75
N GLY A 110 14.19 8.01 5.01
CA GLY A 110 13.50 9.05 5.77
C GLY A 110 12.03 9.24 5.38
N LYS A 111 11.37 8.22 4.80
CA LYS A 111 9.97 8.29 4.38
C LYS A 111 9.04 7.58 5.37
N ASP A 112 7.87 8.14 5.58
CA ASP A 112 6.76 7.43 6.19
C ASP A 112 6.20 6.40 5.22
N VAL A 113 5.60 5.33 5.74
CA VAL A 113 5.12 4.20 4.93
C VAL A 113 3.65 3.93 5.16
N TRP A 114 2.91 3.82 4.07
CA TRP A 114 1.59 3.24 4.02
C TRP A 114 1.64 1.98 3.16
N CYS A 115 1.61 0.82 3.80
CA CYS A 115 1.78 -0.46 3.10
C CYS A 115 0.45 -1.21 2.98
N GLU A 116 0.22 -1.83 1.82
CA GLU A 116 -0.88 -2.78 1.66
C GLU A 116 -0.67 -4.02 2.53
N LYS A 117 -1.77 -4.66 2.85
CA LYS A 117 -1.78 -5.95 3.54
C LYS A 117 -1.40 -7.11 2.58
N PRO A 118 -0.82 -8.19 3.09
CA PRO A 118 -0.28 -8.37 4.44
C PRO A 118 0.97 -7.50 4.65
N MET A 119 1.30 -7.22 5.91
CA MET A 119 2.46 -6.38 6.25
C MET A 119 3.76 -6.92 5.63
N THR A 120 3.97 -8.23 5.76
CA THR A 120 5.13 -8.96 5.26
C THR A 120 4.72 -10.42 5.00
N ARG A 121 5.59 -11.20 4.38
CA ARG A 121 5.37 -12.64 4.20
C ARG A 121 5.67 -13.45 5.45
N THR A 122 6.62 -13.00 6.27
CA THR A 122 7.06 -13.71 7.47
C THR A 122 7.04 -12.79 8.69
N ILE A 123 6.91 -13.40 9.87
CA ILE A 123 6.98 -12.67 11.15
C ILE A 123 8.37 -12.03 11.33
N GLY A 124 9.43 -12.71 10.86
CA GLY A 124 10.79 -12.20 10.93
C GLY A 124 10.96 -10.89 10.16
N GLU A 125 10.46 -10.82 8.93
CA GLU A 125 10.43 -9.59 8.15
C GLU A 125 9.64 -8.48 8.86
N GLY A 126 8.47 -8.80 9.42
CA GLY A 126 7.65 -7.85 10.15
C GLY A 126 8.38 -7.22 11.34
N LYS A 127 9.14 -8.03 12.11
CA LYS A 127 9.99 -7.51 13.18
C LYS A 127 11.04 -6.52 12.66
N LYS A 128 11.68 -6.83 11.53
CA LYS A 128 12.67 -5.94 10.91
C LYS A 128 12.06 -4.63 10.40
N VAL A 129 10.85 -4.65 9.89
CA VAL A 129 10.12 -3.42 9.54
C VAL A 129 9.89 -2.56 10.79
N VAL A 130 9.41 -3.15 11.89
CA VAL A 130 9.18 -2.42 13.15
C VAL A 130 10.50 -1.81 13.67
N GLU A 131 11.58 -2.58 13.69
CA GLU A 131 12.91 -2.11 14.09
C GLU A 131 13.35 -0.90 13.24
N ALA A 132 13.26 -1.00 11.91
CA ALA A 132 13.66 0.08 11.00
C ALA A 132 12.81 1.35 11.20
N MET A 133 11.49 1.21 11.30
CA MET A 133 10.60 2.35 11.55
C MET A 133 10.92 3.06 12.86
N GLN A 134 11.18 2.32 13.94
CA GLN A 134 11.56 2.87 15.24
C GLN A 134 12.93 3.55 15.19
N GLN A 135 13.92 2.90 14.57
CA GLN A 135 15.29 3.41 14.45
C GLN A 135 15.34 4.75 13.69
N HIS A 136 14.54 4.88 12.65
CA HIS A 136 14.50 6.08 11.81
C HIS A 136 13.42 7.09 12.21
N GLY A 137 12.64 6.82 13.28
CA GLY A 137 11.58 7.69 13.76
C GLY A 137 10.48 7.91 12.72
N LYS A 138 10.13 6.87 11.94
CA LYS A 138 9.14 6.94 10.86
C LYS A 138 7.84 6.26 11.22
N MET A 139 6.75 6.74 10.63
CA MET A 139 5.42 6.13 10.80
C MET A 139 5.21 5.02 9.79
N PHE A 140 4.63 3.93 10.27
CA PHE A 140 4.17 2.83 9.43
C PHE A 140 2.66 2.64 9.59
N ARG A 141 1.95 2.58 8.50
CA ARG A 141 0.53 2.28 8.48
C ARG A 141 0.24 1.09 7.58
N LEU A 142 -0.33 0.04 8.17
CA LEU A 142 -0.84 -1.08 7.41
C LEU A 142 -2.26 -0.78 6.93
N ASN A 143 -2.53 -1.02 5.65
CA ASN A 143 -3.85 -0.80 5.05
C ASN A 143 -4.82 -1.93 5.40
N THR A 144 -5.34 -1.92 6.62
CA THR A 144 -6.36 -2.85 7.09
C THR A 144 -7.75 -2.24 6.91
N TRP A 145 -8.57 -2.85 6.08
CA TRP A 145 -9.83 -2.29 5.58
C TRP A 145 -10.72 -1.66 6.63
N PHE A 146 -11.06 -2.41 7.70
CA PHE A 146 -12.06 -1.93 8.67
C PHE A 146 -11.61 -0.71 9.47
N ARG A 147 -10.30 -0.53 9.63
CA ARG A 147 -9.73 0.62 10.39
C ARG A 147 -9.95 1.95 9.68
N PHE A 148 -10.29 1.92 8.38
CA PHE A 148 -10.57 3.10 7.56
C PHE A 148 -12.04 3.22 7.19
N LYS A 149 -12.66 2.10 6.79
CA LYS A 149 -14.03 2.09 6.28
C LYS A 149 -15.09 1.80 7.34
N ASP A 150 -14.67 1.43 8.57
CA ASP A 150 -15.55 1.06 9.69
C ASP A 150 -16.57 -0.04 9.34
N ASN A 151 -16.21 -0.95 8.44
CA ASN A 151 -17.03 -2.10 8.10
C ASN A 151 -16.19 -3.34 7.80
N PHE A 152 -16.79 -4.51 7.93
CA PHE A 152 -16.18 -5.76 7.47
C PHE A 152 -16.05 -5.74 5.95
N TYR A 153 -14.91 -6.20 5.47
CA TYR A 153 -14.63 -6.27 4.05
C TYR A 153 -15.71 -7.10 3.32
N GLY A 154 -16.31 -6.52 2.28
CA GLY A 154 -17.36 -7.17 1.47
C GLY A 154 -18.72 -7.32 2.13
N MET A 155 -18.89 -6.96 3.40
CA MET A 155 -20.16 -7.20 4.13
C MET A 155 -20.90 -5.93 4.52
N GLY A 156 -20.27 -4.79 4.54
CA GLY A 156 -20.89 -3.50 4.92
C GLY A 156 -21.29 -3.38 6.40
N THR A 157 -21.05 -4.42 7.22
CA THR A 157 -21.42 -4.42 8.64
C THR A 157 -20.49 -3.51 9.45
N PRO A 158 -21.00 -2.51 10.21
CA PRO A 158 -20.18 -1.59 10.97
C PRO A 158 -19.42 -2.28 12.11
N VAL A 159 -18.09 -2.18 12.09
CA VAL A 159 -17.22 -2.83 13.09
C VAL A 159 -17.28 -2.14 14.44
N LYS A 160 -17.25 -0.81 14.47
CA LYS A 160 -17.30 -0.03 15.73
C LYS A 160 -18.62 -0.20 16.47
N LYS A 161 -19.74 -0.37 15.76
CA LYS A 161 -21.03 -0.66 16.40
C LYS A 161 -21.02 -2.02 17.08
N LEU A 162 -20.45 -3.03 16.43
CA LEU A 162 -20.33 -4.36 17.01
C LEU A 162 -19.40 -4.35 18.23
N LYS A 163 -18.27 -3.62 18.17
CA LYS A 163 -17.40 -3.46 19.32
C LYS A 163 -18.14 -2.89 20.54
N LYS A 164 -18.98 -1.88 20.37
CA LYS A 164 -19.79 -1.34 21.47
C LYS A 164 -20.68 -2.39 22.13
N VAL A 165 -21.23 -3.33 21.35
CA VAL A 165 -22.03 -4.43 21.89
C VAL A 165 -21.15 -5.40 22.68
N VAL A 166 -19.96 -5.74 22.18
CA VAL A 166 -19.00 -6.59 22.90
C VAL A 166 -18.56 -5.92 24.19
N ASP A 167 -18.15 -4.66 24.15
CA ASP A 167 -17.66 -3.88 25.29
C ASP A 167 -18.74 -3.64 26.36
N SER A 168 -20.03 -3.67 26.00
CA SER A 168 -21.14 -3.54 26.94
C SER A 168 -21.30 -4.74 27.88
N GLY A 169 -20.63 -5.85 27.61
CA GLY A 169 -20.78 -7.10 28.35
C GLY A 169 -22.09 -7.86 28.08
N ALA A 170 -22.96 -7.35 27.19
CA ALA A 170 -24.26 -7.97 26.90
C ALA A 170 -24.16 -9.41 26.35
N LEU A 171 -23.01 -9.76 25.75
CA LEU A 171 -22.77 -11.11 25.23
C LEU A 171 -22.18 -12.07 26.28
N GLY A 172 -21.80 -11.56 27.46
CA GLY A 172 -21.12 -12.34 28.49
C GLY A 172 -19.68 -12.72 28.11
N TRP A 173 -19.08 -13.56 28.97
CA TRP A 173 -17.71 -14.08 28.79
C TRP A 173 -17.65 -15.54 29.29
N PRO A 174 -16.92 -16.46 28.63
CA PRO A 174 -16.06 -16.25 27.46
C PRO A 174 -16.84 -16.14 26.15
N LEU A 175 -16.29 -15.38 25.21
CA LEU A 175 -16.84 -15.23 23.87
C LEU A 175 -16.36 -16.36 22.94
N LYS A 176 -17.27 -16.88 22.13
CA LYS A 176 -16.93 -17.75 21.01
C LYS A 176 -17.12 -16.97 19.71
N VAL A 177 -16.05 -16.78 18.97
CA VAL A 177 -16.09 -16.17 17.63
C VAL A 177 -15.96 -17.25 16.58
N THR A 178 -16.90 -17.27 15.64
CA THR A 178 -16.86 -18.18 14.49
C THR A 178 -16.79 -17.37 13.21
N ILE A 179 -15.70 -17.53 12.47
CA ILE A 179 -15.56 -17.01 11.11
C ILE A 179 -15.97 -18.14 10.17
N SER A 180 -17.26 -18.17 9.80
CA SER A 180 -17.76 -19.15 8.84
C SER A 180 -17.38 -18.74 7.42
N GLY A 181 -17.32 -19.73 6.54
CA GLY A 181 -16.84 -19.63 5.17
C GLY A 181 -17.32 -18.39 4.44
N VAL A 182 -16.44 -17.84 3.69
CA VAL A 182 -16.48 -16.48 3.14
C VAL A 182 -17.70 -16.29 2.27
N THR A 183 -18.60 -15.51 2.78
CA THR A 183 -19.79 -15.11 2.05
C THR A 183 -19.44 -14.15 0.91
N GLY A 184 -19.83 -14.48 -0.31
CA GLY A 184 -19.74 -13.58 -1.46
C GLY A 184 -18.45 -13.63 -2.27
N PHE A 185 -17.43 -14.34 -1.82
CA PHE A 185 -16.26 -14.65 -2.63
C PHE A 185 -16.37 -16.06 -3.20
N ASN A 186 -16.72 -16.17 -4.46
CA ASN A 186 -16.28 -17.32 -5.23
C ASN A 186 -14.75 -17.25 -5.23
N TRP A 187 -14.13 -17.99 -4.31
CA TRP A 187 -12.69 -18.09 -4.20
C TRP A 187 -12.15 -18.45 -5.55
N LYS A 188 -11.43 -17.55 -6.06
CA LYS A 188 -11.00 -17.46 -7.42
C LYS A 188 -9.98 -18.55 -7.64
N PHE A 189 -10.41 -19.70 -8.06
CA PHE A 189 -9.56 -20.84 -8.40
C PHE A 189 -8.39 -20.46 -9.33
N TYR A 190 -8.49 -19.33 -10.03
CA TYR A 190 -7.37 -18.80 -10.81
C TYR A 190 -6.20 -18.27 -9.96
N TRP A 191 -6.39 -18.06 -8.64
CA TRP A 191 -5.30 -17.74 -7.72
C TRP A 191 -4.55 -18.98 -7.21
N VAL A 192 -4.97 -20.16 -7.60
CA VAL A 192 -4.27 -21.40 -7.29
C VAL A 192 -3.00 -21.48 -8.13
N GLY A 193 -1.86 -21.72 -7.50
CA GLY A 193 -0.59 -21.94 -8.19
C GLY A 193 -0.66 -23.16 -9.11
N LYS A 194 0.14 -23.13 -10.14
CA LYS A 194 0.31 -24.24 -11.09
C LYS A 194 1.73 -24.76 -11.03
N GLU A 195 1.85 -26.07 -11.06
CA GLU A 195 3.14 -26.76 -11.22
C GLU A 195 3.54 -26.82 -12.71
N ASN A 196 4.79 -27.14 -12.96
CA ASN A 196 5.32 -27.44 -14.29
C ASN A 196 5.05 -26.35 -15.34
N LEU A 197 5.15 -25.07 -14.94
CA LEU A 197 5.03 -23.95 -15.87
C LEU A 197 6.25 -23.86 -16.77
N ALA A 198 6.07 -24.10 -18.06
CA ALA A 198 7.13 -23.95 -19.06
C ALA A 198 7.61 -22.47 -19.13
N PRO A 199 8.92 -22.22 -19.14
CA PRO A 199 9.45 -20.88 -19.30
C PRO A 199 8.88 -20.19 -20.54
N GLN A 200 8.58 -18.89 -20.42
CA GLN A 200 8.18 -18.06 -21.54
C GLN A 200 9.07 -16.82 -21.61
N PRO A 201 9.17 -16.18 -22.80
CA PRO A 201 9.88 -14.91 -22.92
C PRO A 201 9.27 -13.85 -22.00
N VAL A 202 10.12 -13.07 -21.34
CA VAL A 202 9.67 -11.91 -20.57
C VAL A 202 9.12 -10.87 -21.54
N PRO A 203 7.90 -10.34 -21.35
CA PRO A 203 7.37 -9.28 -22.20
C PRO A 203 8.22 -8.01 -22.07
N ALA A 204 8.37 -7.27 -23.15
CA ALA A 204 9.26 -6.10 -23.20
C ALA A 204 8.86 -4.97 -22.21
N GLU A 205 7.59 -4.89 -21.89
CA GLU A 205 7.06 -3.92 -20.93
C GLU A 205 7.38 -4.23 -19.47
N LEU A 206 7.69 -5.49 -19.13
CA LEU A 206 7.92 -5.92 -17.74
C LEU A 206 9.40 -6.00 -17.40
N ASP A 207 9.86 -5.22 -16.44
CA ASP A 207 11.11 -5.48 -15.74
C ASP A 207 10.93 -6.64 -14.77
N TYR A 208 11.15 -7.86 -15.25
CA TYR A 208 10.91 -9.06 -14.45
C TYR A 208 11.90 -9.22 -13.30
N ASN A 209 13.13 -8.73 -13.43
CA ASN A 209 14.10 -8.75 -12.33
C ASN A 209 13.65 -7.84 -11.19
N MET A 210 13.18 -6.63 -11.53
CA MET A 210 12.58 -5.72 -10.54
C MET A 210 11.30 -6.30 -9.94
N TRP A 211 10.49 -7.00 -10.73
CA TRP A 211 9.29 -7.65 -10.23
C TRP A 211 9.61 -8.79 -9.25
N LEU A 212 10.60 -9.66 -9.57
CA LEU A 212 11.06 -10.75 -8.70
C LEU A 212 11.67 -10.23 -7.40
N GLY A 213 12.57 -9.27 -7.48
CA GLY A 213 13.24 -8.68 -6.33
C GLY A 213 13.82 -9.69 -5.35
N PRO A 214 13.36 -9.70 -4.08
CA PRO A 214 13.88 -10.60 -3.05
C PRO A 214 13.37 -12.05 -3.16
N ALA A 215 12.41 -12.33 -4.06
CA ALA A 215 11.91 -13.69 -4.26
C ALA A 215 12.96 -14.56 -4.97
N PRO A 216 12.90 -15.90 -4.79
CA PRO A 216 13.78 -16.81 -5.51
C PRO A 216 13.68 -16.64 -7.02
N GLU A 217 14.81 -16.69 -7.71
CA GLU A 217 14.87 -16.64 -9.16
C GLU A 217 14.08 -17.80 -9.78
N LYS A 218 13.15 -17.48 -10.65
CA LYS A 218 12.37 -18.45 -11.43
C LYS A 218 12.16 -17.93 -12.84
N PRO A 219 12.16 -18.82 -13.85
CA PRO A 219 11.84 -18.43 -15.22
C PRO A 219 10.47 -17.73 -15.29
N TYR A 220 10.37 -16.75 -16.15
CA TYR A 220 9.11 -16.03 -16.37
C TYR A 220 8.01 -16.96 -16.87
N HIS A 221 6.84 -16.75 -16.33
CA HIS A 221 5.57 -17.26 -16.86
C HIS A 221 4.44 -16.31 -16.45
N PRO A 222 3.49 -15.96 -17.34
CA PRO A 222 2.42 -14.98 -17.05
C PRO A 222 1.53 -15.40 -15.88
N HIS A 223 1.42 -16.70 -15.59
CA HIS A 223 0.67 -17.17 -14.43
C HIS A 223 1.36 -16.91 -13.08
N ARG A 224 2.63 -16.51 -13.03
CA ARG A 224 3.33 -16.17 -11.79
C ARG A 224 3.25 -14.70 -11.42
N VAL A 225 2.89 -13.84 -12.34
CA VAL A 225 2.92 -12.39 -12.18
C VAL A 225 1.52 -11.79 -12.07
N HIS A 226 1.45 -10.50 -11.76
CA HIS A 226 0.20 -9.74 -11.64
C HIS A 226 -0.79 -10.40 -10.66
N GLY A 227 -2.06 -10.53 -11.01
CA GLY A 227 -3.11 -11.04 -10.10
C GLY A 227 -2.92 -12.47 -9.62
N THR A 228 -2.25 -13.31 -10.42
CA THR A 228 -2.08 -14.75 -10.16
C THR A 228 -0.88 -15.08 -9.27
N PHE A 229 -0.01 -14.12 -8.94
CA PHE A 229 1.11 -14.32 -8.01
C PHE A 229 0.65 -14.93 -6.67
N ARG A 230 -0.59 -14.69 -6.28
CA ARG A 230 -1.20 -15.16 -5.03
C ARG A 230 -1.20 -16.68 -4.87
N GLY A 231 -1.10 -17.41 -5.95
CA GLY A 231 -1.01 -18.88 -5.94
C GLY A 231 0.38 -19.43 -5.60
N TYR A 232 1.38 -18.56 -5.36
CA TYR A 232 2.76 -18.99 -5.19
C TYR A 232 3.34 -18.51 -3.87
N TRP A 233 3.87 -19.47 -3.13
CA TRP A 233 4.46 -19.25 -1.81
C TRP A 233 5.67 -18.30 -1.82
N ASP A 234 6.34 -18.18 -2.95
CA ASP A 234 7.46 -17.24 -3.09
C ASP A 234 7.04 -15.77 -3.05
N TYR A 235 5.79 -15.48 -3.36
CA TYR A 235 5.30 -14.10 -3.55
C TYR A 235 4.23 -13.67 -2.56
N ASP A 236 3.47 -14.61 -2.00
CA ASP A 236 2.33 -14.33 -1.13
C ASP A 236 2.23 -15.32 0.05
N GLY A 237 1.42 -14.99 1.04
CA GLY A 237 1.07 -15.84 2.18
C GLY A 237 -0.18 -16.69 1.96
N GLY A 238 -0.66 -16.81 0.71
CA GLY A 238 -1.88 -17.54 0.37
C GLY A 238 -3.16 -16.87 0.85
N GLY A 239 -4.26 -17.60 0.80
CA GLY A 239 -5.60 -17.07 1.12
C GLY A 239 -5.73 -16.50 2.54
N LEU A 240 -4.99 -17.04 3.51
CA LEU A 240 -4.97 -16.53 4.87
C LEU A 240 -4.24 -15.17 4.95
N GLY A 241 -3.10 -15.04 4.28
CA GLY A 241 -2.33 -13.80 4.21
C GLY A 241 -3.06 -12.73 3.41
N ASP A 242 -3.67 -13.09 2.28
CA ASP A 242 -4.35 -12.12 1.41
C ASP A 242 -5.72 -11.70 1.98
N MET A 243 -6.60 -12.65 2.28
CA MET A 243 -7.99 -12.36 2.68
C MET A 243 -8.26 -12.57 4.16
N GLY A 244 -7.61 -13.53 4.81
CA GLY A 244 -7.91 -13.89 6.19
C GLY A 244 -7.75 -12.72 7.16
N GLN A 245 -6.78 -11.86 6.94
CA GLN A 245 -6.56 -10.69 7.79
C GLN A 245 -7.74 -9.72 7.79
N HIS A 246 -8.55 -9.63 6.73
CA HIS A 246 -9.74 -8.78 6.71
C HIS A 246 -10.81 -9.23 7.70
N TYR A 247 -10.75 -10.47 8.16
CA TYR A 247 -11.70 -11.06 9.10
C TYR A 247 -11.09 -11.31 10.49
N ILE A 248 -9.79 -11.64 10.55
CA ILE A 248 -9.10 -11.90 11.82
C ILE A 248 -8.78 -10.60 12.56
N ASP A 249 -8.34 -9.55 11.85
CA ASP A 249 -8.01 -8.26 12.46
C ASP A 249 -9.20 -7.61 13.19
N PRO A 250 -10.45 -7.62 12.66
CA PRO A 250 -11.62 -7.20 13.43
C PRO A 250 -11.86 -8.03 14.70
N VAL A 251 -11.62 -9.35 14.67
CA VAL A 251 -11.76 -10.19 15.87
C VAL A 251 -10.78 -9.75 16.96
N GLN A 252 -9.52 -9.53 16.61
CA GLN A 252 -8.52 -9.00 17.54
C GLN A 252 -8.88 -7.61 18.06
N TYR A 253 -9.59 -6.81 17.27
CA TYR A 253 -10.05 -5.50 17.68
C TYR A 253 -11.19 -5.58 18.71
N PHE A 254 -11.99 -6.64 18.70
CA PHE A 254 -13.07 -6.85 19.67
C PHE A 254 -12.57 -7.38 21.02
N LEU A 255 -11.51 -8.19 20.99
CA LEU A 255 -10.93 -8.85 22.18
C LEU A 255 -9.80 -8.04 22.79
#